data_eb0dbba6d0e5db7844b722dcf6dbde17
#
_entry.id   eb0dbba6d0e5db7844b722dcf6dbde17
#
_cell.length_a   1.000
_cell.length_b   1.000
_cell.length_c   1.000
_cell.angle_alpha   90.00
_cell.angle_beta   90.00
_cell.angle_gamma   90.00
#
_symmetry.space_group_name_H-M   'P 1'
#
loop_
_entity.id
_entity.type
_entity.pdbx_description
1 polymer ?
#
loop_
_entity_poly.entity_id
_entity_poly.type
_entity_poly.pdbx_seq_one_letter_code
_entity_poly.pdbx_strand_id
1 'polypeptide(L)'
;ANLLEDLKRRDFTINAMAYNEVTGLVDAFDGIGDLERGVIRCVGNAMERFSEDALRMLRAVRFAAQLGFSIEQETQEAIAGLAGNIKKVSAERIQVELVKLLTSPNPGELKVAYRTGLTAVFLPEFDVMMETPQNNPHHCCSVGEHTLKAIEAVPADKVLRLTMLLHDIAKPACRTADKKGVDHFYGHPVRGSEMARGILRRLKFDNDTIDRVCRLVHWHDDNPELSGKAVRRAVHRIGVEQYPALFAVKRADILAQSGYRRAEKLAYVDAYEQMYRE
;
A
#
# COMPACT_ATOMS: atom_id res chain seq x y z
N ALA A 1 -10.66 37.25 -7.29
CA ALA A 1 -11.14 35.98 -7.89
C ALA A 1 -12.56 35.74 -7.40
N ASN A 2 -13.48 35.40 -8.27
CA ASN A 2 -14.84 35.08 -7.86
C ASN A 2 -14.91 33.59 -7.42
N LEU A 3 -15.97 33.21 -6.70
CA LEU A 3 -16.16 31.87 -6.19
C LEU A 3 -16.07 30.80 -7.29
N LEU A 4 -16.66 31.05 -8.45
CA LEU A 4 -16.67 30.09 -9.57
C LEU A 4 -15.24 29.84 -10.10
N GLU A 5 -14.40 30.87 -10.18
CA GLU A 5 -12.99 30.72 -10.58
C GLU A 5 -12.20 29.92 -9.57
N ASP A 6 -12.46 30.09 -8.26
CA ASP A 6 -11.82 29.29 -7.23
C ASP A 6 -12.24 27.80 -7.34
N LEU A 7 -13.53 27.53 -7.52
CA LEU A 7 -14.02 26.16 -7.69
C LEU A 7 -13.46 25.50 -8.96
N LYS A 8 -13.29 26.23 -10.05
CA LYS A 8 -12.66 25.73 -11.29
C LYS A 8 -11.22 25.24 -11.13
N ARG A 9 -10.48 25.78 -10.16
CA ARG A 9 -9.07 25.41 -9.89
C ARG A 9 -8.94 24.15 -9.04
N ARG A 10 -10.05 23.66 -8.48
CA ARG A 10 -10.06 22.47 -7.64
C ARG A 10 -9.77 21.22 -8.46
N ASP A 11 -9.39 20.15 -7.79
CA ASP A 11 -9.04 18.87 -8.44
C ASP A 11 -10.27 18.10 -8.93
N PHE A 12 -11.22 17.81 -8.05
CA PHE A 12 -12.35 16.94 -8.35
C PHE A 12 -13.70 17.60 -8.08
N THR A 13 -14.72 17.17 -8.81
CA THR A 13 -16.09 17.71 -8.70
C THR A 13 -16.64 17.64 -7.29
N ILE A 14 -16.38 16.53 -6.57
CA ILE A 14 -16.82 16.31 -5.19
C ILE A 14 -16.19 17.30 -4.19
N ASN A 15 -15.07 17.94 -4.54
CA ASN A 15 -14.38 18.97 -3.75
C ASN A 15 -14.59 20.38 -4.30
N ALA A 16 -15.34 20.53 -5.39
CA ALA A 16 -15.58 21.81 -6.07
C ALA A 16 -16.97 22.37 -5.78
N MET A 17 -17.38 22.29 -4.53
CA MET A 17 -18.63 22.82 -4.01
C MET A 17 -18.36 23.81 -2.87
N ALA A 18 -19.25 24.78 -2.69
CA ALA A 18 -19.19 25.73 -1.59
C ALA A 18 -20.57 25.90 -0.97
N TYR A 19 -20.60 26.09 0.33
CA TYR A 19 -21.84 26.38 1.08
C TYR A 19 -21.77 27.73 1.76
N ASN A 20 -22.88 28.44 1.70
CA ASN A 20 -23.07 29.71 2.43
C ASN A 20 -24.50 29.70 2.99
N GLU A 21 -24.65 30.15 4.24
CA GLU A 21 -25.97 30.19 4.93
C GLU A 21 -27.02 31.05 4.20
N VAL A 22 -26.59 32.05 3.45
CA VAL A 22 -27.48 32.98 2.74
C VAL A 22 -27.87 32.46 1.36
N THR A 23 -26.89 31.92 0.61
CA THR A 23 -27.09 31.48 -0.79
C THR A 23 -27.25 29.98 -0.95
N GLY A 24 -27.06 29.23 0.12
CA GLY A 24 -27.10 27.77 0.10
C GLY A 24 -25.88 27.14 -0.56
N LEU A 25 -26.07 25.96 -1.13
CA LEU A 25 -25.00 25.19 -1.78
C LEU A 25 -24.78 25.69 -3.21
N VAL A 26 -23.51 25.94 -3.56
CA VAL A 26 -23.08 26.20 -4.93
C VAL A 26 -22.33 24.97 -5.44
N ASP A 27 -22.91 24.30 -6.43
CA ASP A 27 -22.39 23.09 -7.07
C ASP A 27 -22.38 23.25 -8.61
N ALA A 28 -21.38 23.96 -9.11
CA ALA A 28 -21.27 24.29 -10.53
C ALA A 28 -20.82 23.11 -11.42
N PHE A 29 -20.30 22.03 -10.84
CA PHE A 29 -19.70 20.91 -11.57
C PHE A 29 -20.36 19.57 -11.29
N ASP A 30 -21.57 19.57 -10.72
CA ASP A 30 -22.32 18.37 -10.37
C ASP A 30 -21.58 17.45 -9.37
N GLY A 31 -20.94 18.04 -8.37
CA GLY A 31 -20.26 17.31 -7.32
C GLY A 31 -21.20 16.44 -6.49
N ILE A 32 -22.43 16.90 -6.22
CA ILE A 32 -23.47 16.10 -5.55
C ILE A 32 -23.81 14.86 -6.39
N GLY A 33 -24.01 15.01 -7.68
CA GLY A 33 -24.30 13.88 -8.57
C GLY A 33 -23.16 12.87 -8.59
N ASP A 34 -21.90 13.31 -8.61
CA ASP A 34 -20.74 12.42 -8.54
C ASP A 34 -20.57 11.75 -7.17
N LEU A 35 -20.94 12.42 -6.07
CA LEU A 35 -21.04 11.79 -4.75
C LEU A 35 -22.07 10.65 -4.73
N GLU A 36 -23.24 10.89 -5.29
CA GLU A 36 -24.31 9.89 -5.38
C GLU A 36 -23.93 8.71 -6.29
N ARG A 37 -23.26 8.98 -7.40
CA ARG A 37 -22.75 7.95 -8.33
C ARG A 37 -21.51 7.20 -7.80
N GLY A 38 -20.83 7.71 -6.77
CA GLY A 38 -19.58 7.16 -6.28
C GLY A 38 -18.44 7.30 -7.29
N VAL A 39 -18.26 8.48 -7.87
CA VAL A 39 -17.31 8.73 -8.96
C VAL A 39 -16.32 9.84 -8.58
N ILE A 40 -15.04 9.60 -8.82
CA ILE A 40 -13.98 10.60 -8.81
C ILE A 40 -13.78 11.12 -10.22
N ARG A 41 -14.12 12.38 -10.43
CA ARG A 41 -14.03 13.09 -11.72
C ARG A 41 -13.29 14.40 -11.55
N CYS A 42 -12.36 14.68 -12.47
CA CYS A 42 -11.72 16.00 -12.52
C CYS A 42 -12.73 17.12 -12.82
N VAL A 43 -12.47 18.28 -12.25
CA VAL A 43 -13.15 19.51 -12.65
C VAL A 43 -12.64 19.93 -14.04
N GLY A 44 -13.55 20.04 -15.00
CA GLY A 44 -13.20 20.39 -16.37
C GLY A 44 -12.36 19.34 -17.08
N ASN A 45 -11.27 19.77 -17.73
CA ASN A 45 -10.40 18.86 -18.47
C ASN A 45 -9.36 18.20 -17.57
N ALA A 46 -9.37 16.88 -17.50
CA ALA A 46 -8.44 16.12 -16.66
C ALA A 46 -6.97 16.31 -17.04
N MET A 47 -6.66 16.35 -18.34
CA MET A 47 -5.29 16.57 -18.82
C MET A 47 -4.72 17.92 -18.36
N GLU A 48 -5.54 18.96 -18.37
CA GLU A 48 -5.15 20.28 -17.89
C GLU A 48 -4.93 20.28 -16.38
N ARG A 49 -5.87 19.70 -15.61
CA ARG A 49 -5.77 19.63 -14.13
C ARG A 49 -4.52 18.88 -13.67
N PHE A 50 -4.20 17.77 -14.31
CA PHE A 50 -3.02 16.98 -13.97
C PHE A 50 -1.71 17.60 -14.49
N SER A 51 -1.77 18.40 -15.54
CA SER A 51 -0.61 19.17 -16.02
C SER A 51 -0.26 20.34 -15.10
N GLU A 52 -1.25 20.93 -14.44
CA GLU A 52 -1.05 21.99 -13.44
C GLU A 52 -0.39 21.47 -12.16
N ASP A 53 -0.85 20.34 -11.65
CA ASP A 53 -0.30 19.67 -10.48
C ASP A 53 -0.42 18.14 -10.62
N ALA A 54 0.69 17.51 -10.93
CA ALA A 54 0.76 16.07 -11.17
C ALA A 54 0.38 15.23 -9.92
N LEU A 55 0.50 15.77 -8.70
CA LEU A 55 0.06 15.07 -7.49
C LEU A 55 -1.44 14.77 -7.50
N ARG A 56 -2.24 15.54 -8.22
CA ARG A 56 -3.67 15.30 -8.36
C ARG A 56 -3.99 13.91 -8.92
N MET A 57 -3.11 13.33 -9.71
CA MET A 57 -3.25 11.95 -10.19
C MET A 57 -3.23 10.93 -9.03
N LEU A 58 -2.27 11.05 -8.13
CA LEU A 58 -2.21 10.19 -6.94
C LEU A 58 -3.33 10.50 -5.95
N ARG A 59 -3.75 11.75 -5.86
CA ARG A 59 -4.92 12.16 -5.07
C ARG A 59 -6.20 11.49 -5.57
N ALA A 60 -6.39 11.34 -6.88
CA ALA A 60 -7.53 10.61 -7.45
C ALA A 60 -7.60 9.17 -6.93
N VAL A 61 -6.49 8.46 -6.96
CA VAL A 61 -6.39 7.08 -6.45
C VAL A 61 -6.64 7.03 -4.93
N ARG A 62 -6.07 7.97 -4.19
CA ARG A 62 -6.27 8.07 -2.75
C ARG A 62 -7.75 8.35 -2.39
N PHE A 63 -8.42 9.26 -3.07
CA PHE A 63 -9.85 9.51 -2.82
C PHE A 63 -10.72 8.29 -3.17
N ALA A 64 -10.43 7.62 -4.28
CA ALA A 64 -11.11 6.36 -4.61
C ALA A 64 -10.95 5.32 -3.49
N ALA A 65 -9.75 5.20 -2.92
CA ALA A 65 -9.47 4.30 -1.81
C ALA A 65 -10.18 4.70 -0.50
N GLN A 66 -10.22 5.99 -0.18
CA GLN A 66 -10.85 6.49 1.05
C GLN A 66 -12.38 6.42 1.00
N LEU A 67 -12.99 6.68 -0.15
CA LEU A 67 -14.43 6.77 -0.31
C LEU A 67 -15.07 5.50 -0.87
N GLY A 68 -14.28 4.57 -1.39
CA GLY A 68 -14.79 3.40 -2.12
C GLY A 68 -15.41 3.77 -3.46
N PHE A 69 -14.94 4.85 -4.09
CA PHE A 69 -15.43 5.36 -5.37
C PHE A 69 -14.59 4.83 -6.53
N SER A 70 -15.18 4.76 -7.70
CA SER A 70 -14.46 4.50 -8.95
C SER A 70 -13.98 5.80 -9.59
N ILE A 71 -12.84 5.74 -10.27
CA ILE A 71 -12.34 6.87 -11.04
C ILE A 71 -13.02 6.84 -12.41
N GLU A 72 -13.56 7.99 -12.82
CA GLU A 72 -14.16 8.16 -14.15
C GLU A 72 -13.15 7.81 -15.25
N GLN A 73 -13.65 7.22 -16.35
CA GLN A 73 -12.80 6.69 -17.40
C GLN A 73 -11.87 7.75 -18.02
N GLU A 74 -12.36 8.92 -18.40
CA GLU A 74 -11.54 9.99 -18.97
C GLU A 74 -10.47 10.49 -17.98
N THR A 75 -10.83 10.57 -16.70
CA THR A 75 -9.91 10.93 -15.61
C THR A 75 -8.82 9.86 -15.48
N GLN A 76 -9.17 8.58 -15.52
CA GLN A 76 -8.21 7.48 -15.45
C GLN A 76 -7.29 7.42 -16.69
N GLU A 77 -7.82 7.64 -17.87
CA GLU A 77 -7.04 7.72 -19.11
C GLU A 77 -6.05 8.89 -19.08
N ALA A 78 -6.46 10.04 -18.54
CA ALA A 78 -5.55 11.18 -18.34
C ALA A 78 -4.43 10.86 -17.35
N ILE A 79 -4.70 10.13 -16.27
CA ILE A 79 -3.66 9.65 -15.36
C ILE A 79 -2.67 8.76 -16.12
N ALA A 80 -3.14 7.79 -16.89
CA ALA A 80 -2.29 6.90 -17.67
C ALA A 80 -1.42 7.66 -18.67
N GLY A 81 -1.98 8.70 -19.32
CA GLY A 81 -1.26 9.53 -20.28
C GLY A 81 -0.21 10.46 -19.67
N LEU A 82 -0.39 10.88 -18.42
CA LEU A 82 0.46 11.86 -17.74
C LEU A 82 1.21 11.30 -16.51
N ALA A 83 1.11 9.99 -16.24
CA ALA A 83 1.70 9.36 -15.04
C ALA A 83 3.19 9.70 -14.86
N GLY A 84 3.95 9.79 -15.93
CA GLY A 84 5.37 10.17 -15.89
C GLY A 84 5.64 11.55 -15.27
N ASN A 85 4.65 12.44 -15.26
CA ASN A 85 4.79 13.77 -14.65
C ASN A 85 4.84 13.74 -13.12
N ILE A 86 4.48 12.63 -12.47
CA ILE A 86 4.60 12.50 -11.02
C ILE A 86 6.05 12.67 -10.54
N LYS A 87 7.04 12.43 -11.39
CA LYS A 87 8.46 12.70 -11.10
C LYS A 87 8.77 14.17 -10.75
N LYS A 88 7.91 15.10 -11.15
CA LYS A 88 8.04 16.53 -10.83
C LYS A 88 7.55 16.88 -9.43
N VAL A 89 6.86 15.97 -8.77
CA VAL A 89 6.32 16.16 -7.42
C VAL A 89 7.36 15.75 -6.40
N SER A 90 7.48 16.50 -5.31
CA SER A 90 8.41 16.18 -4.23
C SER A 90 8.03 14.87 -3.53
N ALA A 91 9.04 14.15 -3.04
CA ALA A 91 8.84 12.88 -2.35
C ALA A 91 7.97 13.02 -1.10
N GLU A 92 8.08 14.14 -0.38
CA GLU A 92 7.29 14.45 0.80
C GLU A 92 5.79 14.53 0.49
N ARG A 93 5.43 15.15 -0.63
CA ARG A 93 4.03 15.24 -1.06
C ARG A 93 3.50 13.87 -1.50
N ILE A 94 4.29 13.09 -2.21
CA ILE A 94 3.94 11.71 -2.61
C ILE A 94 3.75 10.84 -1.36
N GLN A 95 4.67 10.92 -0.39
CA GLN A 95 4.60 10.18 0.87
C GLN A 95 3.26 10.39 1.58
N VAL A 96 2.81 11.64 1.71
CA VAL A 96 1.54 11.97 2.40
C VAL A 96 0.35 11.30 1.71
N GLU A 97 0.27 11.35 0.40
CA GLU A 97 -0.81 10.72 -0.36
C GLU A 97 -0.72 9.18 -0.29
N LEU A 98 0.48 8.62 -0.38
CA LEU A 98 0.70 7.17 -0.26
C LEU A 98 0.24 6.65 1.11
N VAL A 99 0.59 7.32 2.19
CA VAL A 99 0.17 6.92 3.54
C VAL A 99 -1.35 6.98 3.68
N LYS A 100 -2.00 8.04 3.20
CA LYS A 100 -3.47 8.14 3.21
C LYS A 100 -4.14 7.05 2.38
N LEU A 101 -3.56 6.68 1.25
CA LEU A 101 -4.05 5.57 0.42
C LEU A 101 -3.92 4.24 1.15
N LEU A 102 -2.75 3.94 1.69
CA LEU A 102 -2.48 2.69 2.39
C LEU A 102 -3.32 2.52 3.66
N THR A 103 -3.55 3.60 4.40
CA THR A 103 -4.36 3.58 5.65
C THR A 103 -5.85 3.78 5.42
N SER A 104 -6.29 3.82 4.17
CA SER A 104 -7.70 3.91 3.78
C SER A 104 -8.44 2.58 4.01
N PRO A 105 -9.78 2.58 3.93
CA PRO A 105 -10.57 1.35 3.93
C PRO A 105 -10.32 0.43 2.72
N ASN A 106 -9.85 0.96 1.60
CA ASN A 106 -9.64 0.22 0.36
C ASN A 106 -8.20 0.39 -0.18
N PRO A 107 -7.16 -0.05 0.55
CA PRO A 107 -5.78 0.17 0.15
C PRO A 107 -5.39 -0.63 -1.11
N GLY A 108 -6.19 -1.62 -1.50
CA GLY A 108 -6.05 -2.35 -2.76
C GLY A 108 -6.16 -1.47 -4.02
N GLU A 109 -6.69 -0.26 -3.89
CA GLU A 109 -6.68 0.75 -4.97
C GLU A 109 -5.25 1.17 -5.41
N LEU A 110 -4.21 0.81 -4.66
CA LEU A 110 -2.82 0.90 -5.13
C LEU A 110 -2.63 0.18 -6.47
N LYS A 111 -3.44 -0.81 -6.77
CA LYS A 111 -3.48 -1.49 -8.08
C LYS A 111 -3.84 -0.54 -9.22
N VAL A 112 -4.66 0.46 -8.98
CA VAL A 112 -4.97 1.50 -9.98
C VAL A 112 -3.74 2.37 -10.24
N ALA A 113 -2.99 2.74 -9.21
CA ALA A 113 -1.71 3.44 -9.39
C ALA A 113 -0.69 2.62 -10.20
N TYR A 114 -0.66 1.30 -10.02
CA TYR A 114 0.15 0.40 -10.84
C TYR A 114 -0.34 0.37 -12.31
N ARG A 115 -1.62 0.14 -12.53
CA ARG A 115 -2.20 0.02 -13.89
C ARG A 115 -2.07 1.29 -14.72
N THR A 116 -2.10 2.45 -14.09
CA THR A 116 -1.97 3.75 -14.75
C THR A 116 -0.51 4.20 -14.91
N GLY A 117 0.46 3.47 -14.36
CA GLY A 117 1.88 3.77 -14.47
C GLY A 117 2.43 4.71 -13.40
N LEU A 118 1.64 5.12 -12.40
CA LEU A 118 2.12 6.00 -11.33
C LEU A 118 3.19 5.33 -10.47
N THR A 119 3.00 4.08 -10.06
CA THR A 119 3.96 3.35 -9.22
C THR A 119 5.29 3.12 -9.93
N ALA A 120 5.29 2.97 -11.26
CA ALA A 120 6.53 2.84 -12.04
C ALA A 120 7.49 4.01 -11.82
N VAL A 121 6.99 5.18 -11.43
CA VAL A 121 7.80 6.38 -11.19
C VAL A 121 8.27 6.48 -9.73
N PHE A 122 7.38 6.34 -8.74
CA PHE A 122 7.74 6.56 -7.34
C PHE A 122 8.00 5.28 -6.53
N LEU A 123 7.53 4.13 -7.01
CA LEU A 123 7.70 2.83 -6.35
C LEU A 123 7.86 1.70 -7.40
N PRO A 124 8.86 1.76 -8.29
CA PRO A 124 9.03 0.79 -9.37
C PRO A 124 9.24 -0.65 -8.89
N GLU A 125 9.73 -0.82 -7.67
CA GLU A 125 9.91 -2.13 -7.04
C GLU A 125 8.56 -2.86 -6.86
N PHE A 126 7.47 -2.13 -6.67
CA PHE A 126 6.12 -2.69 -6.61
C PHE A 126 5.67 -3.26 -7.96
N ASP A 127 6.00 -2.58 -9.05
CA ASP A 127 5.72 -3.06 -10.41
C ASP A 127 6.39 -4.41 -10.65
N VAL A 128 7.65 -4.56 -10.25
CA VAL A 128 8.38 -5.83 -10.36
C VAL A 128 7.70 -6.93 -9.55
N MET A 129 7.18 -6.62 -8.34
CA MET A 129 6.41 -7.58 -7.55
C MET A 129 5.12 -8.01 -8.28
N MET A 130 4.41 -7.07 -8.91
CA MET A 130 3.17 -7.38 -9.64
C MET A 130 3.42 -8.35 -10.80
N GLU A 131 4.59 -8.29 -11.42
CA GLU A 131 4.99 -9.12 -12.56
C GLU A 131 5.69 -10.43 -12.14
N THR A 132 5.98 -10.63 -10.85
CA THR A 132 6.70 -11.81 -10.36
C THR A 132 5.73 -12.90 -9.93
N PRO A 133 5.66 -14.04 -10.64
CA PRO A 133 4.84 -15.19 -10.24
C PRO A 133 5.43 -15.91 -9.03
N GLN A 134 4.60 -16.68 -8.32
CA GLN A 134 4.99 -17.54 -7.22
C GLN A 134 4.47 -18.96 -7.48
N ASN A 135 5.31 -19.81 -8.07
CA ASN A 135 4.96 -21.20 -8.42
C ASN A 135 5.23 -22.12 -7.23
N ASN A 136 4.39 -22.03 -6.19
CA ASN A 136 4.45 -22.94 -5.04
C ASN A 136 3.04 -23.09 -4.42
N PRO A 137 2.78 -24.16 -3.63
CA PRO A 137 1.43 -24.42 -3.11
C PRO A 137 0.93 -23.37 -2.10
N HIS A 138 1.80 -22.57 -1.54
CA HIS A 138 1.43 -21.52 -0.57
C HIS A 138 0.85 -20.28 -1.23
N HIS A 139 1.10 -20.04 -2.52
CA HIS A 139 0.69 -18.85 -3.23
C HIS A 139 -0.13 -19.16 -4.48
N CYS A 140 -1.17 -18.36 -4.69
CA CYS A 140 -2.09 -18.50 -5.84
C CYS A 140 -2.01 -17.29 -6.80
N CYS A 141 -1.11 -16.36 -6.57
CA CYS A 141 -1.04 -15.08 -7.29
C CYS A 141 0.39 -14.54 -7.32
N SER A 142 0.63 -13.47 -8.06
CA SER A 142 1.93 -12.80 -8.07
C SER A 142 2.33 -12.29 -6.68
N VAL A 143 3.62 -11.96 -6.52
CA VAL A 143 4.12 -11.34 -5.27
C VAL A 143 3.37 -10.04 -4.97
N GLY A 144 3.11 -9.21 -6.00
CA GLY A 144 2.37 -7.96 -5.84
C GLY A 144 0.92 -8.15 -5.44
N GLU A 145 0.22 -9.10 -6.04
CA GLU A 145 -1.17 -9.40 -5.69
C GLU A 145 -1.30 -9.98 -4.28
N HIS A 146 -0.36 -10.83 -3.87
CA HIS A 146 -0.24 -11.27 -2.49
C HIS A 146 -0.03 -10.08 -1.54
N THR A 147 0.86 -9.17 -1.90
CA THR A 147 1.14 -7.95 -1.13
C THR A 147 -0.10 -7.08 -0.96
N LEU A 148 -0.90 -6.87 -2.00
CA LEU A 148 -2.17 -6.12 -1.88
C LEU A 148 -3.13 -6.75 -0.89
N LYS A 149 -3.31 -8.07 -0.93
CA LYS A 149 -4.14 -8.81 0.04
C LYS A 149 -3.61 -8.70 1.46
N ALA A 150 -2.29 -8.74 1.63
CA ALA A 150 -1.65 -8.63 2.93
C ALA A 150 -1.83 -7.23 3.55
N ILE A 151 -1.77 -6.17 2.74
CA ILE A 151 -2.05 -4.80 3.18
C ILE A 151 -3.48 -4.67 3.71
N GLU A 152 -4.45 -5.27 3.05
CA GLU A 152 -5.86 -5.25 3.48
C GLU A 152 -6.10 -6.02 4.78
N ALA A 153 -5.26 -7.03 5.07
CA ALA A 153 -5.41 -7.92 6.21
C ALA A 153 -4.86 -7.37 7.54
N VAL A 154 -4.20 -6.21 7.55
CA VAL A 154 -3.76 -5.53 8.78
C VAL A 154 -4.64 -4.31 9.08
N PRO A 155 -4.71 -3.87 10.35
CA PRO A 155 -5.35 -2.61 10.71
C PRO A 155 -4.81 -1.43 9.91
N ALA A 156 -5.60 -0.35 9.83
CA ALA A 156 -5.24 0.89 9.14
C ALA A 156 -4.20 1.71 9.93
N ASP A 157 -3.07 1.10 10.22
CA ASP A 157 -1.92 1.68 10.88
C ASP A 157 -0.79 1.92 9.88
N LYS A 158 -0.15 3.07 9.96
CA LYS A 158 0.91 3.48 9.02
C LYS A 158 2.06 2.45 8.97
N VAL A 159 2.56 2.03 10.12
CA VAL A 159 3.70 1.10 10.19
C VAL A 159 3.31 -0.28 9.69
N LEU A 160 2.14 -0.81 10.09
CA LEU A 160 1.66 -2.11 9.64
C LEU A 160 1.40 -2.12 8.12
N ARG A 161 0.74 -1.10 7.58
CA ARG A 161 0.45 -1.00 6.14
C ARG A 161 1.71 -0.87 5.30
N LEU A 162 2.69 -0.07 5.72
CA LEU A 162 4.00 0.02 5.08
C LEU A 162 4.79 -1.28 5.19
N THR A 163 4.73 -1.95 6.33
CA THR A 163 5.39 -3.26 6.51
C THR A 163 4.83 -4.28 5.52
N MET A 164 3.50 -4.38 5.39
CA MET A 164 2.90 -5.32 4.44
C MET A 164 3.22 -4.95 2.99
N LEU A 165 3.26 -3.66 2.65
CA LEU A 165 3.70 -3.22 1.32
C LEU A 165 5.11 -3.71 0.98
N LEU A 166 6.01 -3.76 1.97
CA LEU A 166 7.43 -3.98 1.76
C LEU A 166 7.94 -5.35 2.23
N HIS A 167 7.13 -6.17 2.91
CA HIS A 167 7.60 -7.43 3.50
C HIS A 167 8.20 -8.40 2.48
N ASP A 168 7.65 -8.45 1.28
CA ASP A 168 8.07 -9.31 0.18
C ASP A 168 8.81 -8.58 -0.95
N ILE A 169 9.23 -7.34 -0.74
CA ILE A 169 9.82 -6.47 -1.77
C ILE A 169 11.07 -7.07 -2.43
N ALA A 170 11.81 -7.93 -1.73
CA ALA A 170 13.01 -8.57 -2.25
C ALA A 170 12.75 -9.94 -2.88
N LYS A 171 11.54 -10.49 -2.82
CA LYS A 171 11.24 -11.80 -3.43
C LYS A 171 11.64 -11.87 -4.91
N PRO A 172 11.34 -10.88 -5.76
CA PRO A 172 11.77 -10.92 -7.16
C PRO A 172 13.29 -11.12 -7.32
N ALA A 173 14.07 -10.42 -6.50
CA ALA A 173 15.53 -10.48 -6.54
C ALA A 173 16.14 -11.73 -5.88
N CYS A 174 15.35 -12.47 -5.07
CA CYS A 174 15.76 -13.69 -4.38
C CYS A 174 15.14 -14.96 -5.00
N ARG A 175 14.40 -14.83 -6.09
CA ARG A 175 13.70 -15.95 -6.71
C ARG A 175 14.67 -16.94 -7.32
N THR A 176 14.52 -18.20 -6.91
CA THR A 176 15.17 -19.37 -7.52
C THR A 176 14.14 -20.47 -7.74
N ALA A 177 14.33 -21.31 -8.76
CA ALA A 177 13.47 -22.47 -8.98
C ALA A 177 14.25 -23.76 -8.75
N ASP A 178 13.63 -24.74 -8.10
CA ASP A 178 14.20 -26.06 -7.96
C ASP A 178 14.00 -26.91 -9.24
N LYS A 179 14.51 -28.15 -9.22
CA LYS A 179 14.41 -29.09 -10.34
C LYS A 179 12.96 -29.47 -10.68
N LYS A 180 12.00 -29.20 -9.79
CA LYS A 180 10.57 -29.47 -9.99
C LYS A 180 9.81 -28.23 -10.45
N GLY A 181 10.50 -27.10 -10.65
CA GLY A 181 9.90 -25.82 -11.02
C GLY A 181 9.21 -25.09 -9.86
N VAL A 182 9.49 -25.47 -8.61
CA VAL A 182 8.95 -24.80 -7.43
C VAL A 182 9.84 -23.60 -7.09
N ASP A 183 9.21 -22.44 -6.92
CA ASP A 183 9.91 -21.20 -6.56
C ASP A 183 10.29 -21.15 -5.09
N HIS A 184 11.51 -20.67 -4.84
CA HIS A 184 12.07 -20.38 -3.52
C HIS A 184 12.61 -18.95 -3.48
N PHE A 185 12.56 -18.31 -2.28
CA PHE A 185 12.92 -16.91 -2.09
C PHE A 185 13.86 -16.73 -0.89
N TYR A 186 14.91 -17.52 -0.84
CA TYR A 186 15.84 -17.53 0.29
C TYR A 186 16.48 -16.17 0.56
N GLY A 187 16.49 -15.75 1.83
CA GLY A 187 17.11 -14.50 2.28
C GLY A 187 16.30 -13.23 1.96
N HIS A 188 15.08 -13.35 1.40
CA HIS A 188 14.25 -12.19 1.08
C HIS A 188 13.93 -11.28 2.28
N PRO A 189 13.79 -11.74 3.55
CA PRO A 189 13.52 -10.83 4.65
C PRO A 189 14.68 -9.90 4.95
N VAL A 190 15.91 -10.41 4.94
CA VAL A 190 17.13 -9.62 5.19
C VAL A 190 17.32 -8.59 4.07
N ARG A 191 17.35 -9.05 2.83
CA ARG A 191 17.45 -8.19 1.65
C ARG A 191 16.28 -7.22 1.53
N GLY A 192 15.08 -7.67 1.90
CA GLY A 192 13.87 -6.85 1.92
C GLY A 192 13.95 -5.71 2.91
N SER A 193 14.52 -5.94 4.09
CA SER A 193 14.78 -4.88 5.09
C SER A 193 15.71 -3.81 4.55
N GLU A 194 16.78 -4.19 3.85
CA GLU A 194 17.72 -3.25 3.21
C GLU A 194 17.04 -2.44 2.10
N MET A 195 16.29 -3.09 1.23
CA MET A 195 15.52 -2.45 0.15
C MET A 195 14.46 -1.50 0.72
N ALA A 196 13.72 -1.92 1.74
CA ALA A 196 12.71 -1.11 2.41
C ALA A 196 13.31 0.18 2.98
N ARG A 197 14.48 0.09 3.61
CA ARG A 197 15.21 1.27 4.12
C ARG A 197 15.53 2.26 3.00
N GLY A 198 16.03 1.79 1.88
CA GLY A 198 16.30 2.62 0.71
C GLY A 198 15.06 3.29 0.15
N ILE A 199 13.97 2.55 0.01
CA ILE A 199 12.68 3.04 -0.50
C ILE A 199 12.10 4.11 0.45
N LEU A 200 12.05 3.82 1.76
CA LEU A 200 11.47 4.73 2.74
C LEU A 200 12.28 6.03 2.89
N ARG A 201 13.61 5.95 2.80
CA ARG A 201 14.48 7.15 2.74
C ARG A 201 14.23 7.97 1.48
N ARG A 202 14.11 7.32 0.33
CA ARG A 202 13.79 7.97 -0.95
C ARG A 202 12.45 8.70 -0.89
N LEU A 203 11.47 8.12 -0.21
CA LEU A 203 10.14 8.70 0.01
C LEU A 203 10.09 9.64 1.23
N LYS A 204 11.23 9.94 1.85
CA LYS A 204 11.34 10.92 2.95
C LYS A 204 10.56 10.59 4.21
N PHE A 205 10.41 9.31 4.54
CA PHE A 205 9.86 8.91 5.83
C PHE A 205 10.81 9.27 6.98
N ASP A 206 10.24 9.45 8.17
CA ASP A 206 11.01 9.70 9.40
C ASP A 206 11.75 8.44 9.86
N ASN A 207 12.81 8.63 10.64
CA ASN A 207 13.70 7.53 11.05
C ASN A 207 12.99 6.49 11.94
N ASP A 208 12.07 6.90 12.82
CA ASP A 208 11.31 5.97 13.66
C ASP A 208 10.46 5.04 12.81
N THR A 209 9.71 5.61 11.85
CA THR A 209 8.94 4.81 10.89
C THR A 209 9.82 3.85 10.11
N ILE A 210 10.96 4.32 9.58
CA ILE A 210 11.91 3.49 8.82
C ILE A 210 12.41 2.33 9.68
N ASP A 211 12.86 2.60 10.90
CA ASP A 211 13.46 1.58 11.76
C ASP A 211 12.43 0.52 12.19
N ARG A 212 11.21 0.93 12.51
CA ARG A 212 10.12 0.00 12.88
C ARG A 212 9.70 -0.87 11.70
N VAL A 213 9.47 -0.29 10.53
CA VAL A 213 9.10 -1.05 9.33
C VAL A 213 10.21 -2.02 8.93
N CYS A 214 11.45 -1.56 8.85
CA CYS A 214 12.57 -2.41 8.46
C CYS A 214 12.79 -3.58 9.42
N ARG A 215 12.58 -3.39 10.71
CA ARG A 215 12.67 -4.45 11.71
C ARG A 215 11.58 -5.49 11.52
N LEU A 216 10.34 -5.06 11.29
CA LEU A 216 9.23 -5.97 11.01
C LEU A 216 9.42 -6.74 9.68
N VAL A 217 9.90 -6.08 8.63
CA VAL A 217 10.24 -6.73 7.36
C VAL A 217 11.34 -7.77 7.57
N HIS A 218 12.38 -7.46 8.35
CA HIS A 218 13.49 -8.39 8.61
C HIS A 218 13.01 -9.67 9.31
N TRP A 219 12.07 -9.56 10.25
CA TRP A 219 11.68 -10.66 11.12
C TRP A 219 10.31 -11.29 10.78
N HIS A 220 9.64 -10.83 9.72
CA HIS A 220 8.28 -11.30 9.42
C HIS A 220 8.21 -12.82 9.18
N ASP A 221 9.26 -13.43 8.65
CA ASP A 221 9.35 -14.86 8.34
C ASP A 221 10.15 -15.67 9.40
N ASP A 222 10.51 -15.05 10.52
CA ASP A 222 11.18 -15.75 11.63
C ASP A 222 10.17 -16.62 12.41
N ASN A 223 10.35 -17.93 12.36
CA ASN A 223 9.46 -18.91 12.99
C ASN A 223 10.27 -19.79 13.96
N PRO A 224 10.48 -19.37 15.23
CA PRO A 224 11.20 -20.14 16.20
C PRO A 224 10.46 -21.43 16.57
N GLU A 225 11.22 -22.44 17.02
CA GLU A 225 10.61 -23.61 17.64
C GLU A 225 9.73 -23.20 18.83
N LEU A 226 8.57 -23.83 18.98
CA LEU A 226 7.64 -23.56 20.09
C LEU A 226 8.15 -24.19 21.40
N SER A 227 9.23 -23.61 21.93
CA SER A 227 9.77 -23.92 23.25
C SER A 227 10.08 -22.62 23.98
N GLY A 228 9.92 -22.59 25.30
CA GLY A 228 10.18 -21.38 26.10
C GLY A 228 11.59 -20.82 25.92
N LYS A 229 12.59 -21.70 25.71
CA LYS A 229 13.97 -21.29 25.42
C LYS A 229 14.12 -20.60 24.06
N ALA A 230 13.50 -21.16 23.01
CA ALA A 230 13.59 -20.60 21.66
C ALA A 230 12.82 -19.29 21.56
N VAL A 231 11.62 -19.23 22.16
CA VAL A 231 10.80 -18.01 22.19
C VAL A 231 11.50 -16.88 22.94
N ARG A 232 12.06 -17.11 24.13
CA ARG A 232 12.86 -16.09 24.85
C ARG A 232 14.05 -15.57 24.05
N ARG A 233 14.77 -16.45 23.33
CA ARG A 233 15.86 -16.04 22.46
C ARG A 233 15.37 -15.16 21.30
N ALA A 234 14.24 -15.51 20.69
CA ALA A 234 13.63 -14.72 19.63
C ALA A 234 13.20 -13.35 20.16
N VAL A 235 12.54 -13.29 21.32
CA VAL A 235 12.13 -12.03 21.97
C VAL A 235 13.33 -11.13 22.25
N HIS A 236 14.40 -11.68 22.79
CA HIS A 236 15.65 -10.91 23.03
C HIS A 236 16.27 -10.37 21.73
N ARG A 237 16.23 -11.16 20.65
CA ARG A 237 16.81 -10.79 19.34
C ARG A 237 16.00 -9.75 18.61
N ILE A 238 14.66 -9.88 18.63
CA ILE A 238 13.74 -9.05 17.85
C ILE A 238 13.39 -7.75 18.59
N GLY A 239 13.27 -7.82 19.91
CA GLY A 239 12.80 -6.75 20.77
C GLY A 239 11.33 -6.94 21.16
N VAL A 240 11.06 -6.92 22.47
CA VAL A 240 9.74 -7.18 23.04
C VAL A 240 8.65 -6.25 22.49
N GLU A 241 9.00 -4.99 22.23
CA GLU A 241 8.10 -3.95 21.76
C GLU A 241 7.59 -4.18 20.32
N GLN A 242 8.26 -5.06 19.56
CA GLN A 242 7.87 -5.34 18.16
C GLN A 242 6.77 -6.40 18.05
N TYR A 243 6.59 -7.22 19.09
CA TYR A 243 5.79 -8.43 19.00
C TYR A 243 4.30 -8.23 18.70
N PRO A 244 3.59 -7.24 19.27
CA PRO A 244 2.20 -7.01 18.89
C PRO A 244 2.03 -6.76 17.39
N ALA A 245 2.91 -5.93 16.81
CA ALA A 245 2.92 -5.67 15.38
C ALA A 245 3.38 -6.90 14.57
N LEU A 246 4.39 -7.63 15.04
CA LEU A 246 4.91 -8.81 14.37
C LEU A 246 3.84 -9.91 14.25
N PHE A 247 3.04 -10.16 15.28
CA PHE A 247 1.95 -11.13 15.19
C PHE A 247 0.86 -10.70 14.21
N ALA A 248 0.52 -9.40 14.15
CA ALA A 248 -0.39 -8.87 13.14
C ALA A 248 0.14 -9.08 11.71
N VAL A 249 1.42 -8.82 11.50
CA VAL A 249 2.11 -9.04 10.21
C VAL A 249 2.09 -10.51 9.81
N LYS A 250 2.44 -11.43 10.72
CA LYS A 250 2.43 -12.88 10.46
C LYS A 250 1.04 -13.39 10.08
N ARG A 251 0.01 -12.99 10.81
CA ARG A 251 -1.38 -13.38 10.49
C ARG A 251 -1.82 -12.84 9.14
N ALA A 252 -1.53 -11.59 8.84
CA ALA A 252 -1.87 -10.97 7.57
C ALA A 252 -1.20 -11.66 6.38
N ASP A 253 0.08 -12.00 6.50
CA ASP A 253 0.82 -12.74 5.48
C ASP A 253 0.17 -14.11 5.22
N ILE A 254 -0.17 -14.86 6.26
CA ILE A 254 -0.85 -16.15 6.15
C ILE A 254 -2.23 -16.01 5.50
N LEU A 255 -3.01 -15.00 5.88
CA LEU A 255 -4.35 -14.75 5.32
C LEU A 255 -4.30 -14.36 3.84
N ALA A 256 -3.24 -13.72 3.41
CA ALA A 256 -3.01 -13.35 2.02
C ALA A 256 -2.51 -14.51 1.13
N GLN A 257 -2.03 -15.59 1.73
CA GLN A 257 -1.60 -16.81 1.04
C GLN A 257 -2.80 -17.65 0.58
N SER A 258 -2.52 -18.74 -0.15
CA SER A 258 -3.52 -19.76 -0.49
C SER A 258 -4.10 -20.41 0.79
N GLY A 259 -5.17 -21.18 0.63
CA GLY A 259 -5.73 -21.97 1.75
C GLY A 259 -4.84 -23.14 2.23
N TYR A 260 -3.75 -23.42 1.53
CA TYR A 260 -2.86 -24.54 1.85
C TYR A 260 -2.24 -24.41 3.24
N ARG A 261 -2.55 -25.36 4.11
CA ARG A 261 -2.12 -25.41 5.51
C ARG A 261 -2.41 -24.14 6.32
N ARG A 262 -3.40 -23.35 5.93
CA ARG A 262 -3.72 -22.06 6.59
C ARG A 262 -4.04 -22.22 8.07
N ALA A 263 -4.91 -23.18 8.41
CA ALA A 263 -5.30 -23.44 9.81
C ALA A 263 -4.09 -23.83 10.67
N GLU A 264 -3.20 -24.67 10.16
CA GLU A 264 -1.97 -25.06 10.86
C GLU A 264 -1.03 -23.88 11.09
N LYS A 265 -0.84 -23.03 10.07
CA LYS A 265 -0.01 -21.82 10.18
C LYS A 265 -0.56 -20.81 11.19
N LEU A 266 -1.88 -20.58 11.19
CA LEU A 266 -2.54 -19.70 12.17
C LEU A 266 -2.43 -20.27 13.57
N ALA A 267 -2.62 -21.59 13.76
CA ALA A 267 -2.45 -22.25 15.05
C ALA A 267 -1.02 -22.12 15.59
N TYR A 268 -0.02 -22.18 14.72
CA TYR A 268 1.37 -21.91 15.09
C TYR A 268 1.54 -20.48 15.63
N VAL A 269 0.99 -19.47 14.96
CA VAL A 269 1.10 -18.08 15.40
C VAL A 269 0.38 -17.87 16.73
N ASP A 270 -0.80 -18.47 16.90
CA ASP A 270 -1.55 -18.40 18.17
C ASP A 270 -0.77 -19.03 19.32
N ALA A 271 -0.16 -20.19 19.12
CA ALA A 271 0.67 -20.84 20.12
C ALA A 271 1.94 -20.02 20.42
N TYR A 272 2.56 -19.43 19.40
CA TYR A 272 3.71 -18.55 19.58
C TYR A 272 3.34 -17.30 20.40
N GLU A 273 2.21 -16.67 20.10
CA GLU A 273 1.72 -15.52 20.88
C GLU A 273 1.41 -15.90 22.34
N GLN A 274 0.81 -17.06 22.56
CA GLN A 274 0.56 -17.55 23.92
C GLN A 274 1.87 -17.71 24.71
N MET A 275 2.88 -18.36 24.13
CA MET A 275 4.20 -18.53 24.76
C MET A 275 4.96 -17.21 24.96
N TYR A 276 4.71 -16.22 24.10
CA TYR A 276 5.25 -14.87 24.28
C TYR A 276 4.65 -14.16 25.50
N ARG A 277 3.37 -14.39 25.79
CA ARG A 277 2.66 -13.78 26.93
C ARG A 277 3.01 -14.40 28.28
N GLU A 278 3.46 -15.65 28.31
CA GLU A 278 3.94 -16.38 29.48
C GLU A 278 5.39 -16.00 29.85
#